data_e1c9e0c8b928b8356eb18f79ff40523d
#
_entry.id   e1c9e0c8b928b8356eb18f79ff40523d
#
_cell.length_a   1.000
_cell.length_b   1.000
_cell.length_c   1.000
_cell.angle_alpha   90.00
_cell.angle_beta   90.00
_cell.angle_gamma   90.00
#
_symmetry.space_group_name_H-M   'P 1'
#
loop_
_entity.id
_entity.type
_entity.pdbx_description
1 polymer ?
#
loop_
_entity_poly.entity_id
_entity_poly.type
_entity_poly.pdbx_seq_one_letter_code
_entity_poly.pdbx_strand_id
1 'polypeptide(L)'
;ENGLERTGLFQHYSFTPDEYHIYEDYKDIPEKTFDYVFICSKTVANDDISRKLAENKEILKDNCKIIIFQNGFANDEPFLRYFSEDEVYCARVITGFSRPQRHISEITVYTEPILLGSLQNADPKCLEKIAQMISASGIKCETTTEIDKYLWAKMLYNCALNPLGVILNCTYGKLTENEYSKNIMDSIIDEIFAVIKKSEYSTLWNSADEYRKLFYSKLVPDTYNHYSSTYQDIQKKIKTEIDTLNGTVIRLGEKYGVDVS
;
A
#
# COMPACT_ATOMS: atom_id res chain seq x y z
N GLU A 1 12.07 24.42 8.95
CA GLU A 1 12.51 25.73 8.45
C GLU A 1 12.06 26.00 7.00
N ASN A 2 11.91 24.97 6.15
CA ASN A 2 11.62 25.12 4.71
C ASN A 2 10.14 24.94 4.33
N GLY A 3 9.26 24.68 5.30
CA GLY A 3 7.87 24.31 4.99
C GLY A 3 7.75 22.92 4.36
N LEU A 4 6.61 22.67 3.70
CA LEU A 4 6.35 21.45 2.92
C LEU A 4 5.91 21.84 1.52
N GLU A 5 6.35 21.08 0.51
CA GLU A 5 5.97 21.32 -0.88
C GLU A 5 5.46 20.02 -1.53
N ARG A 6 4.45 20.17 -2.37
CA ARG A 6 4.01 19.14 -3.31
C ARG A 6 4.14 19.65 -4.73
N THR A 7 4.85 18.89 -5.56
CA THR A 7 5.14 19.20 -6.96
C THR A 7 4.74 18.03 -7.89
N GLY A 8 5.03 18.12 -9.17
CA GLY A 8 4.83 17.07 -10.16
C GLY A 8 3.56 17.23 -10.97
N LEU A 9 2.83 16.13 -11.24
CA LEU A 9 1.73 16.07 -12.21
C LEU A 9 0.53 16.96 -11.91
N PHE A 10 0.34 17.38 -10.66
CA PHE A 10 -0.78 18.21 -10.23
C PHE A 10 -0.31 19.58 -9.81
N GLN A 11 -1.27 20.43 -9.44
CA GLN A 11 -0.99 21.78 -8.97
C GLN A 11 0.09 21.78 -7.87
N HIS A 12 1.02 22.72 -7.93
CA HIS A 12 1.99 22.97 -6.88
C HIS A 12 1.29 23.51 -5.63
N TYR A 13 1.65 22.93 -4.49
CA TYR A 13 1.22 23.39 -3.18
C TYR A 13 2.44 23.58 -2.31
N SER A 14 2.44 24.67 -1.52
CA SER A 14 3.43 24.93 -0.49
C SER A 14 2.72 25.26 0.81
N PHE A 15 3.27 24.78 1.91
CA PHE A 15 2.79 25.02 3.27
C PHE A 15 3.92 25.61 4.09
N THR A 16 3.63 26.70 4.77
CA THR A 16 4.56 27.32 5.72
C THR A 16 4.56 26.56 7.05
N PRO A 17 5.61 26.66 7.87
CA PRO A 17 5.70 25.91 9.14
C PRO A 17 4.59 26.19 10.16
N ASP A 18 3.86 27.30 10.03
CA ASP A 18 2.73 27.65 10.87
C ASP A 18 1.40 26.99 10.46
N GLU A 19 1.35 26.34 9.28
CA GLU A 19 0.16 25.65 8.77
C GLU A 19 0.09 24.17 9.18
N TYR A 20 1.12 23.63 9.87
CA TYR A 20 1.14 22.24 10.34
C TYR A 20 1.93 22.11 11.63
N HIS A 21 1.71 21.01 12.35
CA HIS A 21 2.47 20.69 13.56
C HIS A 21 3.31 19.43 13.33
N ILE A 22 4.52 19.43 13.90
CA ILE A 22 5.41 18.27 13.94
C ILE A 22 5.61 17.89 15.40
N TYR A 23 5.31 16.65 15.74
CA TYR A 23 5.54 16.09 17.06
C TYR A 23 6.59 14.97 16.95
N GLU A 24 7.54 14.95 17.86
CA GLU A 24 8.56 13.90 17.96
C GLU A 24 8.14 12.79 18.92
N ASP A 25 7.29 13.12 19.91
CA ASP A 25 6.72 12.17 20.87
C ASP A 25 5.19 12.29 20.90
N TYR A 26 4.50 11.17 21.06
CA TYR A 26 3.04 11.13 21.22
C TYR A 26 2.56 11.94 22.42
N LYS A 27 3.36 12.03 23.50
CA LYS A 27 3.05 12.79 24.72
C LYS A 27 2.94 14.29 24.52
N ASP A 28 3.53 14.81 23.45
CA ASP A 28 3.48 16.22 23.10
C ASP A 28 2.20 16.59 22.34
N ILE A 29 1.42 15.58 21.94
CA ILE A 29 0.18 15.75 21.19
C ILE A 29 -0.97 15.98 22.17
N PRO A 30 -1.78 17.07 22.00
CA PRO A 30 -2.95 17.29 22.84
C PRO A 30 -4.00 16.17 22.73
N GLU A 31 -4.74 15.94 23.80
CA GLU A 31 -5.85 14.97 23.82
C GLU A 31 -6.91 15.30 22.76
N LYS A 32 -7.56 14.24 22.23
CA LYS A 32 -8.65 14.33 21.25
C LYS A 32 -8.35 15.22 20.02
N THR A 33 -7.10 15.16 19.55
CA THR A 33 -6.64 15.96 18.42
C THR A 33 -7.11 15.38 17.07
N PHE A 34 -7.02 14.07 16.87
CA PHE A 34 -7.14 13.47 15.55
C PHE A 34 -8.50 12.84 15.28
N ASP A 35 -9.12 13.20 14.16
CA ASP A 35 -10.25 12.50 13.55
C ASP A 35 -9.76 11.34 12.66
N TYR A 36 -8.57 11.48 12.07
CA TYR A 36 -7.95 10.49 11.19
C TYR A 36 -6.46 10.38 11.48
N VAL A 37 -5.94 9.16 11.46
CA VAL A 37 -4.51 8.85 11.53
C VAL A 37 -4.10 8.11 10.26
N PHE A 38 -3.15 8.64 9.50
CA PHE A 38 -2.61 7.99 8.30
C PHE A 38 -1.30 7.28 8.62
N ILE A 39 -1.25 5.98 8.38
CA ILE A 39 -0.04 5.18 8.54
C ILE A 39 0.68 5.15 7.20
N CYS A 40 1.71 6.00 7.06
CA CYS A 40 2.50 6.16 5.84
C CYS A 40 3.96 5.70 6.00
N SER A 41 4.28 5.07 7.12
CA SER A 41 5.60 4.46 7.38
C SER A 41 5.78 3.15 6.61
N LYS A 42 7.01 2.58 6.64
CA LYS A 42 7.23 1.22 6.16
C LYS A 42 6.57 0.19 7.10
N THR A 43 6.06 -0.90 6.54
CA THR A 43 5.32 -1.95 7.25
C THR A 43 6.10 -2.62 8.37
N VAL A 44 7.43 -2.63 8.29
CA VAL A 44 8.33 -3.15 9.32
C VAL A 44 8.20 -2.45 10.69
N ALA A 45 7.55 -1.30 10.74
CA ALA A 45 7.31 -0.53 11.96
C ALA A 45 5.89 -0.72 12.54
N ASN A 46 5.02 -1.52 11.89
CA ASN A 46 3.60 -1.59 12.26
C ASN A 46 3.36 -2.09 13.68
N ASP A 47 4.08 -3.11 14.16
CA ASP A 47 3.95 -3.61 15.53
C ASP A 47 4.28 -2.54 16.58
N ASP A 48 5.34 -1.75 16.35
CA ASP A 48 5.73 -0.66 17.27
C ASP A 48 4.74 0.51 17.19
N ILE A 49 4.35 0.91 15.99
CA ILE A 49 3.40 2.01 15.78
C ILE A 49 2.04 1.70 16.38
N SER A 50 1.49 0.52 16.10
CA SER A 50 0.16 0.11 16.61
C SER A 50 0.13 0.06 18.13
N ARG A 51 1.19 -0.51 18.74
CA ARG A 51 1.35 -0.53 20.20
C ARG A 51 1.45 0.88 20.79
N LYS A 52 2.34 1.72 20.25
CA LYS A 52 2.51 3.11 20.73
C LYS A 52 1.25 3.95 20.56
N LEU A 53 0.55 3.80 19.45
CA LEU A 53 -0.72 4.50 19.24
C LEU A 53 -1.78 4.05 20.25
N ALA A 54 -1.80 2.76 20.60
CA ALA A 54 -2.70 2.21 21.61
C ALA A 54 -2.35 2.69 23.03
N GLU A 55 -1.06 2.84 23.33
CA GLU A 55 -0.58 3.38 24.63
C GLU A 55 -0.90 4.87 24.80
N ASN A 56 -1.23 5.59 23.72
CA ASN A 56 -1.54 7.03 23.71
C ASN A 56 -2.90 7.31 23.04
N LYS A 57 -3.91 6.46 23.32
CA LYS A 57 -5.25 6.60 22.71
C LYS A 57 -5.94 7.93 23.01
N GLU A 58 -5.55 8.61 24.05
CA GLU A 58 -6.09 9.92 24.46
C GLU A 58 -5.92 11.00 23.40
N ILE A 59 -4.93 10.88 22.49
CA ILE A 59 -4.75 11.82 21.38
C ILE A 59 -5.81 11.65 20.28
N LEU A 60 -6.51 10.51 20.26
CA LEU A 60 -7.53 10.17 19.28
C LEU A 60 -8.91 10.66 19.76
N LYS A 61 -9.71 11.18 18.85
CA LYS A 61 -11.14 11.41 19.10
C LYS A 61 -11.90 10.09 19.14
N ASP A 62 -13.06 10.10 19.77
CA ASP A 62 -13.87 8.89 20.03
C ASP A 62 -14.24 8.11 18.74
N ASN A 63 -14.30 8.76 17.60
CA ASN A 63 -14.60 8.14 16.29
C ASN A 63 -13.41 8.20 15.32
N CYS A 64 -12.19 8.33 15.81
CA CYS A 64 -10.99 8.40 14.98
C CYS A 64 -10.87 7.16 14.08
N LYS A 65 -10.44 7.36 12.83
CA LYS A 65 -10.18 6.27 11.89
C LYS A 65 -8.68 6.20 11.57
N ILE A 66 -8.13 5.00 11.67
CA ILE A 66 -6.75 4.68 11.31
C ILE A 66 -6.77 4.17 9.88
N ILE A 67 -6.07 4.83 8.97
CA ILE A 67 -6.05 4.48 7.56
C ILE A 67 -4.63 4.13 7.14
N ILE A 68 -4.43 2.90 6.68
CA ILE A 68 -3.13 2.33 6.37
C ILE A 68 -2.81 2.55 4.89
N PHE A 69 -1.85 3.45 4.59
CA PHE A 69 -1.43 3.85 3.24
C PHE A 69 -0.19 3.07 2.75
N GLN A 70 -0.04 1.84 3.19
CA GLN A 70 1.15 1.02 2.93
C GLN A 70 0.91 0.02 1.80
N ASN A 71 2.00 -0.39 1.13
CA ASN A 71 1.98 -1.52 0.22
C ASN A 71 1.84 -2.85 0.97
N GLY A 72 1.30 -3.87 0.30
CA GLY A 72 1.13 -5.19 0.87
C GLY A 72 -0.33 -5.48 1.22
N PHE A 73 -0.54 -6.60 1.91
CA PHE A 73 -1.85 -7.08 2.33
C PHE A 73 -1.80 -7.51 3.81
N ALA A 74 -2.94 -7.45 4.51
CA ALA A 74 -3.04 -7.76 5.94
C ALA A 74 -2.17 -6.85 6.85
N ASN A 75 -1.92 -5.62 6.43
CA ASN A 75 -1.18 -4.62 7.21
C ASN A 75 -2.01 -4.04 8.37
N ASP A 76 -3.29 -4.32 8.41
CA ASP A 76 -4.25 -3.99 9.48
C ASP A 76 -4.13 -4.93 10.69
N GLU A 77 -3.65 -6.17 10.52
CA GLU A 77 -3.53 -7.16 11.60
C GLU A 77 -2.83 -6.64 12.88
N PRO A 78 -1.69 -5.91 12.80
CA PRO A 78 -1.06 -5.36 14.00
C PRO A 78 -1.93 -4.33 14.73
N PHE A 79 -2.73 -3.56 14.00
CA PHE A 79 -3.61 -2.52 14.55
C PHE A 79 -4.87 -3.14 15.16
N LEU A 80 -5.43 -4.18 14.55
CA LEU A 80 -6.60 -4.92 15.06
C LEU A 80 -6.38 -5.62 16.40
N ARG A 81 -5.13 -5.74 16.84
CA ARG A 81 -4.82 -6.20 18.22
C ARG A 81 -5.23 -5.19 19.29
N TYR A 82 -5.37 -3.92 18.93
CA TYR A 82 -5.58 -2.81 19.86
C TYR A 82 -6.80 -1.93 19.53
N PHE A 83 -7.26 -1.96 18.31
CA PHE A 83 -8.35 -1.15 17.77
C PHE A 83 -9.43 -2.06 17.18
N SER A 84 -10.67 -1.59 17.18
CA SER A 84 -11.80 -2.34 16.61
C SER A 84 -11.81 -2.32 15.08
N GLU A 85 -12.53 -3.26 14.48
CA GLU A 85 -12.65 -3.42 13.02
C GLU A 85 -13.21 -2.17 12.32
N ASP A 86 -14.04 -1.40 13.00
CA ASP A 86 -14.63 -0.15 12.50
C ASP A 86 -13.74 1.09 12.72
N GLU A 87 -12.58 0.91 13.34
CA GLU A 87 -11.55 1.96 13.50
C GLU A 87 -10.42 1.82 12.46
N VAL A 88 -10.19 0.62 11.87
CA VAL A 88 -9.03 0.33 11.04
C VAL A 88 -9.42 0.10 9.59
N TYR A 89 -8.82 0.85 8.69
CA TYR A 89 -9.08 0.82 7.24
C TYR A 89 -7.78 0.78 6.45
N CYS A 90 -7.88 0.31 5.19
CA CYS A 90 -6.78 0.22 4.26
C CYS A 90 -6.97 1.18 3.09
N ALA A 91 -5.86 1.65 2.53
CA ALA A 91 -5.82 2.43 1.31
C ALA A 91 -5.07 1.65 0.21
N ARG A 92 -5.66 1.56 -0.98
CA ARG A 92 -4.95 1.14 -2.18
C ARG A 92 -4.48 2.36 -2.95
N VAL A 93 -3.16 2.53 -3.07
CA VAL A 93 -2.51 3.66 -3.71
C VAL A 93 -1.70 3.17 -4.92
N ILE A 94 -2.00 3.69 -6.12
CA ILE A 94 -1.22 3.47 -7.36
C ILE A 94 -0.60 4.79 -7.86
N THR A 95 -0.56 5.79 -7.02
CA THR A 95 0.14 7.05 -7.28
C THR A 95 1.63 6.87 -6.99
N GLY A 96 2.47 7.25 -7.94
CA GLY A 96 3.91 7.27 -7.75
C GLY A 96 4.36 8.58 -7.13
N PHE A 97 5.19 8.47 -6.11
CA PHE A 97 5.78 9.61 -5.42
C PHE A 97 7.31 9.50 -5.46
N SER A 98 7.97 10.63 -5.67
CA SER A 98 9.39 10.80 -5.38
C SER A 98 9.58 11.81 -4.25
N ARG A 99 10.75 11.79 -3.63
CA ARG A 99 11.11 12.72 -2.57
C ARG A 99 12.48 13.33 -2.87
N PRO A 100 12.52 14.32 -3.79
CA PRO A 100 13.79 14.95 -4.21
C PRO A 100 14.52 15.62 -3.06
N GLN A 101 13.78 16.19 -2.10
CA GLN A 101 14.29 16.74 -0.85
C GLN A 101 13.38 16.33 0.31
N ARG A 102 13.85 16.47 1.57
CA ARG A 102 13.09 16.04 2.75
C ARG A 102 11.71 16.69 2.87
N HIS A 103 11.57 17.92 2.43
CA HIS A 103 10.36 18.73 2.51
C HIS A 103 9.55 18.76 1.20
N ILE A 104 10.05 18.12 0.12
CA ILE A 104 9.38 18.11 -1.19
C ILE A 104 8.87 16.71 -1.51
N SER A 105 7.57 16.60 -1.77
CA SER A 105 6.93 15.42 -2.33
C SER A 105 6.51 15.69 -3.76
N GLU A 106 7.04 14.92 -4.71
CA GLU A 106 6.73 15.03 -6.13
C GLU A 106 5.84 13.87 -6.57
N ILE A 107 4.73 14.18 -7.25
CA ILE A 107 3.86 13.18 -7.84
C ILE A 107 4.36 12.88 -9.25
N THR A 108 4.89 11.68 -9.46
CA THR A 108 5.53 11.26 -10.72
C THR A 108 4.62 10.43 -11.62
N VAL A 109 3.69 9.69 -11.03
CA VAL A 109 2.73 8.83 -11.74
C VAL A 109 1.37 8.93 -11.08
N TYR A 110 0.32 9.01 -11.89
CA TYR A 110 -1.06 8.89 -11.47
C TYR A 110 -1.86 8.09 -12.50
N THR A 111 -2.43 6.97 -12.12
CA THR A 111 -3.17 6.10 -13.02
C THR A 111 -4.63 5.90 -12.59
N GLU A 112 -4.86 5.80 -11.28
CA GLU A 112 -6.17 5.50 -10.73
C GLU A 112 -6.38 6.24 -9.39
N PRO A 113 -7.65 6.44 -8.97
CA PRO A 113 -7.96 7.00 -7.67
C PRO A 113 -7.33 6.21 -6.51
N ILE A 114 -7.05 6.90 -5.41
CA ILE A 114 -6.82 6.22 -4.13
C ILE A 114 -8.16 5.59 -3.72
N LEU A 115 -8.15 4.33 -3.30
CA LEU A 115 -9.33 3.64 -2.78
C LEU A 115 -9.15 3.39 -1.28
N LEU A 116 -10.20 3.73 -0.51
CA LEU A 116 -10.26 3.50 0.94
C LEU A 116 -11.34 2.47 1.24
N GLY A 117 -11.03 1.48 2.10
CA GLY A 117 -11.99 0.45 2.49
C GLY A 117 -11.51 -0.40 3.66
N SER A 118 -12.33 -1.34 4.10
CA SER A 118 -12.02 -2.25 5.20
C SER A 118 -11.80 -3.67 4.71
N LEU A 119 -10.75 -4.34 5.20
CA LEU A 119 -10.56 -5.80 5.05
C LEU A 119 -11.45 -6.60 6.01
N GLN A 120 -12.05 -5.94 7.00
CA GLN A 120 -12.93 -6.52 8.02
C GLN A 120 -14.42 -6.28 7.70
N ASN A 121 -14.76 -5.88 6.47
CA ASN A 121 -16.12 -5.57 6.02
C ASN A 121 -16.83 -4.44 6.79
N ALA A 122 -16.10 -3.57 7.48
CA ALA A 122 -16.67 -2.37 8.10
C ALA A 122 -17.18 -1.40 7.00
N ASP A 123 -18.29 -0.68 7.29
CA ASP A 123 -18.88 0.26 6.33
C ASP A 123 -17.92 1.42 6.04
N PRO A 124 -17.47 1.62 4.78
CA PRO A 124 -16.54 2.67 4.42
C PRO A 124 -17.17 4.06 4.32
N LYS A 125 -18.47 4.23 4.54
CA LYS A 125 -19.14 5.54 4.52
C LYS A 125 -18.53 6.55 5.48
N CYS A 126 -18.03 6.11 6.63
CA CYS A 126 -17.34 6.97 7.59
C CYS A 126 -16.07 7.64 7.00
N LEU A 127 -15.56 7.13 5.88
CA LEU A 127 -14.39 7.65 5.18
C LEU A 127 -14.74 8.63 4.04
N GLU A 128 -16.02 8.83 3.69
CA GLU A 128 -16.41 9.71 2.57
C GLU A 128 -15.90 11.14 2.74
N LYS A 129 -15.96 11.67 3.96
CA LYS A 129 -15.45 13.02 4.26
C LYS A 129 -13.96 13.14 3.97
N ILE A 130 -13.15 12.19 4.44
CA ILE A 130 -11.70 12.24 4.20
C ILE A 130 -11.36 11.94 2.73
N ALA A 131 -12.11 11.08 2.05
CA ALA A 131 -11.94 10.83 0.62
C ALA A 131 -12.22 12.10 -0.21
N GLN A 132 -13.26 12.88 0.15
CA GLN A 132 -13.53 14.18 -0.47
C GLN A 132 -12.42 15.19 -0.20
N MET A 133 -11.89 15.25 1.03
CA MET A 133 -10.77 16.15 1.38
C MET A 133 -9.50 15.80 0.59
N ILE A 134 -9.17 14.52 0.47
CA ILE A 134 -8.05 14.07 -0.36
C ILE A 134 -8.30 14.44 -1.83
N SER A 135 -9.50 14.21 -2.35
CA SER A 135 -9.86 14.56 -3.73
C SER A 135 -9.75 16.07 -3.99
N ALA A 136 -10.15 16.90 -3.04
CA ALA A 136 -10.02 18.35 -3.14
C ALA A 136 -8.56 18.82 -3.20
N SER A 137 -7.62 18.01 -2.69
CA SER A 137 -6.18 18.26 -2.84
C SER A 137 -5.63 17.95 -4.24
N GLY A 138 -6.46 17.42 -5.16
CA GLY A 138 -6.11 17.10 -6.55
C GLY A 138 -5.82 15.63 -6.83
N ILE A 139 -5.65 14.78 -5.82
CA ILE A 139 -5.49 13.33 -5.99
C ILE A 139 -6.84 12.67 -5.74
N LYS A 140 -7.50 12.18 -6.79
CA LYS A 140 -8.82 11.56 -6.67
C LYS A 140 -8.79 10.41 -5.64
N CYS A 141 -9.76 10.41 -4.74
CA CYS A 141 -9.90 9.41 -3.69
C CYS A 141 -11.37 9.00 -3.57
N GLU A 142 -11.63 7.72 -3.46
CA GLU A 142 -12.97 7.12 -3.40
C GLU A 142 -13.01 6.06 -2.29
N THR A 143 -14.20 5.76 -1.80
CA THR A 143 -14.44 4.65 -0.87
C THR A 143 -14.92 3.41 -1.62
N THR A 144 -14.62 2.22 -1.09
CA THR A 144 -15.07 0.95 -1.66
C THR A 144 -15.34 -0.09 -0.58
N THR A 145 -16.31 -0.94 -0.81
CA THR A 145 -16.56 -2.15 -0.01
C THR A 145 -15.75 -3.36 -0.47
N GLU A 146 -14.97 -3.23 -1.56
CA GLU A 146 -14.23 -4.32 -2.20
C GLU A 146 -12.72 -4.05 -2.18
N ILE A 147 -12.20 -3.45 -1.11
CA ILE A 147 -10.79 -3.05 -1.03
C ILE A 147 -9.83 -4.24 -1.18
N ASP A 148 -10.23 -5.43 -0.72
CA ASP A 148 -9.50 -6.68 -0.87
C ASP A 148 -9.16 -6.96 -2.33
N LYS A 149 -10.12 -6.83 -3.24
CA LYS A 149 -9.93 -7.07 -4.69
C LYS A 149 -8.82 -6.20 -5.28
N TYR A 150 -8.82 -4.93 -4.90
CA TYR A 150 -7.85 -3.96 -5.42
C TYR A 150 -6.47 -4.10 -4.78
N LEU A 151 -6.43 -4.49 -3.51
CA LEU A 151 -5.15 -4.82 -2.84
C LEU A 151 -4.54 -6.09 -3.44
N TRP A 152 -5.33 -7.15 -3.65
CA TRP A 152 -4.85 -8.37 -4.31
C TRP A 152 -4.44 -8.12 -5.76
N ALA A 153 -5.14 -7.26 -6.50
CA ALA A 153 -4.72 -6.85 -7.84
C ALA A 153 -3.31 -6.22 -7.83
N LYS A 154 -3.01 -5.40 -6.83
CA LYS A 154 -1.68 -4.81 -6.65
C LYS A 154 -0.66 -5.84 -6.14
N MET A 155 -1.06 -6.77 -5.28
CA MET A 155 -0.22 -7.88 -4.79
C MET A 155 0.27 -8.76 -5.93
N LEU A 156 -0.63 -9.19 -6.83
CA LEU A 156 -0.29 -9.98 -8.02
C LEU A 156 0.85 -9.34 -8.84
N TYR A 157 0.78 -8.04 -9.04
CA TYR A 157 1.78 -7.27 -9.77
C TYR A 157 3.10 -7.17 -9.00
N ASN A 158 3.04 -6.76 -7.73
CA ASN A 158 4.22 -6.53 -6.93
C ASN A 158 4.98 -7.82 -6.59
N CYS A 159 4.29 -8.89 -6.23
CA CYS A 159 4.92 -10.16 -5.85
C CYS A 159 5.64 -10.82 -7.03
N ALA A 160 5.07 -10.72 -8.24
CA ALA A 160 5.69 -11.28 -9.44
C ALA A 160 6.94 -10.50 -9.89
N LEU A 161 6.93 -9.17 -9.77
CA LEU A 161 7.94 -8.30 -10.38
C LEU A 161 9.02 -7.82 -9.41
N ASN A 162 8.63 -7.42 -8.19
CA ASN A 162 9.54 -6.70 -7.31
C ASN A 162 10.76 -7.53 -6.87
N PRO A 163 10.60 -8.74 -6.30
CA PRO A 163 11.74 -9.52 -5.86
C PRO A 163 12.62 -9.95 -7.02
N LEU A 164 11.99 -10.38 -8.12
CA LEU A 164 12.71 -10.89 -9.28
C LEU A 164 13.52 -9.79 -9.97
N GLY A 165 12.94 -8.56 -10.08
CA GLY A 165 13.66 -7.38 -10.58
C GLY A 165 14.87 -7.01 -9.73
N VAL A 166 14.81 -7.21 -8.40
CA VAL A 166 15.95 -7.02 -7.50
C VAL A 166 17.01 -8.09 -7.72
N ILE A 167 16.62 -9.36 -7.69
CA ILE A 167 17.56 -10.51 -7.81
C ILE A 167 18.31 -10.46 -9.14
N LEU A 168 17.59 -10.16 -10.24
CA LEU A 168 18.17 -10.10 -11.58
C LEU A 168 18.74 -8.72 -11.94
N ASN A 169 18.61 -7.74 -11.04
CA ASN A 169 19.09 -6.36 -11.21
C ASN A 169 18.64 -5.73 -12.54
N CYS A 170 17.35 -5.81 -12.84
CA CYS A 170 16.81 -5.33 -14.09
C CYS A 170 15.42 -4.69 -13.94
N THR A 171 14.97 -3.98 -15.00
CA THR A 171 13.63 -3.40 -15.08
C THR A 171 12.57 -4.46 -15.34
N TYR A 172 11.30 -4.09 -15.11
CA TYR A 172 10.16 -5.01 -15.28
C TYR A 172 10.06 -5.59 -16.69
N GLY A 173 10.26 -4.77 -17.73
CA GLY A 173 10.22 -5.23 -19.12
C GLY A 173 11.30 -6.28 -19.40
N LYS A 174 12.49 -6.12 -18.85
CA LYS A 174 13.58 -7.08 -19.01
C LYS A 174 13.26 -8.47 -18.45
N LEU A 175 12.45 -8.55 -17.41
CA LEU A 175 11.96 -9.82 -16.86
C LEU A 175 11.14 -10.62 -17.88
N THR A 176 10.46 -9.95 -18.81
CA THR A 176 9.62 -10.61 -19.82
C THR A 176 10.37 -11.02 -21.09
N GLU A 177 11.64 -10.65 -21.23
CA GLU A 177 12.47 -11.06 -22.37
C GLU A 177 13.07 -12.45 -22.22
N ASN A 178 13.03 -13.03 -21.02
CA ASN A 178 13.60 -14.33 -20.73
C ASN A 178 12.51 -15.32 -20.29
N GLU A 179 12.50 -16.52 -20.89
CA GLU A 179 11.50 -17.55 -20.63
C GLU A 179 11.54 -18.05 -19.16
N TYR A 180 12.72 -18.17 -18.57
CA TYR A 180 12.84 -18.63 -17.17
C TYR A 180 12.25 -17.64 -16.18
N SER A 181 12.50 -16.35 -16.36
CA SER A 181 11.89 -15.33 -15.50
C SER A 181 10.38 -15.23 -15.72
N LYS A 182 9.88 -15.42 -16.95
CA LYS A 182 8.45 -15.54 -17.20
C LYS A 182 7.83 -16.71 -16.45
N ASN A 183 8.44 -17.90 -16.52
CA ASN A 183 7.94 -19.08 -15.82
C ASN A 183 7.88 -18.87 -14.30
N ILE A 184 8.87 -18.20 -13.71
CA ILE A 184 8.83 -17.84 -12.28
C ILE A 184 7.69 -16.87 -11.97
N MET A 185 7.52 -15.81 -12.77
CA MET A 185 6.40 -14.87 -12.59
C MET A 185 5.05 -15.57 -12.73
N ASP A 186 4.90 -16.46 -13.70
CA ASP A 186 3.67 -17.24 -13.92
C ASP A 186 3.38 -18.17 -12.73
N SER A 187 4.40 -18.83 -12.17
CA SER A 187 4.26 -19.67 -10.98
C SER A 187 3.80 -18.84 -9.77
N ILE A 188 4.40 -17.68 -9.53
CA ILE A 188 3.99 -16.77 -8.44
C ILE A 188 2.53 -16.34 -8.62
N ILE A 189 2.11 -16.01 -9.84
CA ILE A 189 0.73 -15.64 -10.14
C ILE A 189 -0.22 -16.81 -9.84
N ASP A 190 0.13 -18.04 -10.25
CA ASP A 190 -0.67 -19.23 -10.01
C ASP A 190 -0.80 -19.53 -8.50
N GLU A 191 0.27 -19.43 -7.74
CA GLU A 191 0.26 -19.59 -6.28
C GLU A 191 -0.65 -18.56 -5.59
N ILE A 192 -0.59 -17.29 -5.98
CA ILE A 192 -1.46 -16.25 -5.45
C ILE A 192 -2.93 -16.55 -5.76
N PHE A 193 -3.26 -16.96 -6.99
CA PHE A 193 -4.62 -17.35 -7.34
C PHE A 193 -5.08 -18.60 -6.59
N ALA A 194 -4.19 -19.55 -6.30
CA ALA A 194 -4.51 -20.71 -5.49
C ALA A 194 -4.85 -20.33 -4.04
N VAL A 195 -4.10 -19.37 -3.45
CA VAL A 195 -4.39 -18.82 -2.13
C VAL A 195 -5.73 -18.09 -2.12
N ILE A 196 -5.95 -17.17 -3.07
CA ILE A 196 -7.22 -16.42 -3.19
C ILE A 196 -8.40 -17.39 -3.30
N LYS A 197 -8.30 -18.42 -4.13
CA LYS A 197 -9.38 -19.41 -4.34
C LYS A 197 -9.75 -20.20 -3.08
N LYS A 198 -8.81 -20.36 -2.14
CA LYS A 198 -9.01 -21.09 -0.88
C LYS A 198 -9.37 -20.19 0.29
N SER A 199 -9.14 -18.89 0.13
CA SER A 199 -9.45 -17.87 1.14
C SER A 199 -10.85 -17.29 0.95
N GLU A 200 -11.22 -16.39 1.83
CA GLU A 200 -12.43 -15.54 1.74
C GLU A 200 -12.24 -14.31 0.84
N TYR A 201 -11.02 -14.10 0.34
CA TYR A 201 -10.66 -12.94 -0.48
C TYR A 201 -10.97 -13.15 -1.96
N SER A 202 -10.97 -12.06 -2.68
CA SER A 202 -11.20 -12.05 -4.13
C SER A 202 -10.25 -11.08 -4.83
N THR A 203 -10.22 -11.13 -6.14
CA THR A 203 -9.48 -10.18 -6.98
C THR A 203 -10.31 -9.77 -8.19
N LEU A 204 -9.79 -8.85 -9.00
CA LEU A 204 -10.50 -8.29 -10.17
C LEU A 204 -10.66 -9.30 -11.33
N TRP A 205 -9.96 -10.42 -11.28
CA TRP A 205 -9.94 -11.44 -12.35
C TRP A 205 -10.40 -12.79 -11.81
N ASN A 206 -11.07 -13.56 -12.67
CA ASN A 206 -11.60 -14.87 -12.31
C ASN A 206 -10.55 -15.99 -12.39
N SER A 207 -9.44 -15.75 -13.06
CA SER A 207 -8.37 -16.75 -13.23
C SER A 207 -7.00 -16.11 -13.45
N ALA A 208 -5.95 -16.89 -13.16
CA ALA A 208 -4.57 -16.52 -13.45
C ALA A 208 -4.35 -16.24 -14.95
N ASP A 209 -4.99 -17.00 -15.84
CA ASP A 209 -4.88 -16.79 -17.28
C ASP A 209 -5.49 -15.46 -17.74
N GLU A 210 -6.62 -15.06 -17.16
CA GLU A 210 -7.22 -13.76 -17.42
C GLU A 210 -6.29 -12.62 -17.00
N TYR A 211 -5.71 -12.74 -15.79
CA TYR A 211 -4.74 -11.77 -15.31
C TYR A 211 -3.46 -11.74 -16.15
N ARG A 212 -2.87 -12.90 -16.49
CA ARG A 212 -1.66 -12.98 -17.33
C ARG A 212 -1.82 -12.30 -18.69
N LYS A 213 -2.98 -12.42 -19.32
CA LYS A 213 -3.26 -11.69 -20.57
C LYS A 213 -3.09 -10.18 -20.40
N LEU A 214 -3.66 -9.60 -19.36
CA LEU A 214 -3.51 -8.17 -19.06
C LEU A 214 -2.08 -7.83 -18.62
N PHE A 215 -1.49 -8.67 -17.78
CA PHE A 215 -0.15 -8.49 -17.23
C PHE A 215 0.90 -8.34 -18.34
N TYR A 216 0.92 -9.26 -19.30
CA TYR A 216 1.89 -9.24 -20.40
C TYR A 216 1.51 -8.31 -21.55
N SER A 217 0.23 -8.04 -21.79
CA SER A 217 -0.19 -7.18 -22.90
C SER A 217 -0.20 -5.69 -22.57
N LYS A 218 -0.30 -5.35 -21.27
CA LYS A 218 -0.45 -3.95 -20.85
C LYS A 218 0.39 -3.58 -19.63
N LEU A 219 0.21 -4.26 -18.48
CA LEU A 219 0.78 -3.80 -17.21
C LEU A 219 2.30 -3.74 -17.24
N VAL A 220 2.97 -4.79 -17.74
CA VAL A 220 4.43 -4.79 -17.85
C VAL A 220 4.93 -3.89 -18.99
N PRO A 221 4.35 -3.89 -20.20
CA PRO A 221 4.72 -2.94 -21.24
C PRO A 221 4.62 -1.47 -20.82
N ASP A 222 3.53 -1.08 -20.14
CA ASP A 222 3.33 0.30 -19.67
C ASP A 222 4.40 0.73 -18.64
N THR A 223 5.02 -0.22 -17.98
CA THR A 223 6.06 -0.02 -16.95
C THR A 223 7.41 -0.64 -17.33
N TYR A 224 7.66 -0.86 -18.60
CA TYR A 224 8.83 -1.59 -19.11
C TYR A 224 10.15 -1.13 -18.50
N ASN A 225 10.38 0.18 -18.41
CA ASN A 225 11.62 0.77 -17.91
C ASN A 225 11.61 1.01 -16.38
N HIS A 226 10.60 0.53 -15.66
CA HIS A 226 10.45 0.78 -14.24
C HIS A 226 11.33 -0.17 -13.41
N TYR A 227 12.01 0.40 -12.40
CA TYR A 227 12.61 -0.33 -11.28
C TYR A 227 11.67 -0.28 -10.08
N SER A 228 11.48 -1.40 -9.40
CA SER A 228 10.59 -1.48 -8.26
C SER A 228 11.01 -0.59 -7.08
N SER A 229 10.04 -0.26 -6.21
CA SER A 229 10.34 0.36 -4.91
C SER A 229 11.26 -0.51 -4.05
N THR A 230 11.11 -1.83 -4.12
CA THR A 230 11.98 -2.81 -3.45
C THR A 230 13.42 -2.71 -3.96
N TYR A 231 13.63 -2.53 -5.26
CA TYR A 231 14.96 -2.27 -5.83
C TYR A 231 15.56 -0.99 -5.25
N GLN A 232 14.78 0.08 -5.19
CA GLN A 232 15.24 1.36 -4.61
C GLN A 232 15.58 1.23 -3.11
N ASP A 233 14.81 0.44 -2.36
CA ASP A 233 15.10 0.15 -0.94
C ASP A 233 16.46 -0.56 -0.78
N ILE A 234 16.73 -1.59 -1.59
CA ILE A 234 18.01 -2.31 -1.59
C ILE A 234 19.18 -1.37 -1.93
N GLN A 235 19.03 -0.53 -2.97
CA GLN A 235 20.06 0.45 -3.34
C GLN A 235 20.36 1.45 -2.21
N LYS A 236 19.34 1.81 -1.43
CA LYS A 236 19.46 2.70 -0.27
C LYS A 236 19.83 1.98 1.02
N LYS A 237 20.01 0.63 0.99
CA LYS A 237 20.25 -0.22 2.17
C LYS A 237 19.15 -0.10 3.23
N ILE A 238 17.91 0.07 2.80
CA ILE A 238 16.72 0.13 3.65
C ILE A 238 16.06 -1.26 3.67
N LYS A 239 15.54 -1.70 4.83
CA LYS A 239 14.79 -2.94 4.94
C LYS A 239 13.57 -2.90 4.01
N THR A 240 13.40 -3.93 3.19
CA THR A 240 12.31 -4.04 2.22
C THR A 240 11.01 -4.49 2.89
N GLU A 241 9.90 -4.39 2.15
CA GLU A 241 8.56 -4.83 2.58
C GLU A 241 8.23 -6.24 2.05
N ILE A 242 9.23 -7.09 1.77
CA ILE A 242 9.03 -8.43 1.21
C ILE A 242 8.13 -9.29 2.11
N ASP A 243 8.22 -9.12 3.42
CA ASP A 243 7.43 -9.87 4.41
C ASP A 243 5.91 -9.58 4.31
N THR A 244 5.51 -8.38 3.90
CA THR A 244 4.12 -7.97 3.70
C THR A 244 3.66 -8.05 2.24
N LEU A 245 4.54 -8.47 1.35
CA LEU A 245 4.26 -8.86 -0.04
C LEU A 245 4.28 -10.39 -0.16
N ASN A 246 5.34 -10.97 -0.68
CA ASN A 246 5.45 -12.42 -0.86
C ASN A 246 5.31 -13.20 0.47
N GLY A 247 5.87 -12.67 1.57
CA GLY A 247 5.70 -13.27 2.90
C GLY A 247 4.24 -13.40 3.35
N THR A 248 3.37 -12.44 2.98
CA THR A 248 1.93 -12.58 3.24
C THR A 248 1.29 -13.72 2.43
N VAL A 249 1.70 -13.91 1.18
CA VAL A 249 1.23 -15.04 0.36
C VAL A 249 1.62 -16.36 1.01
N ILE A 250 2.85 -16.49 1.51
CA ILE A 250 3.33 -17.67 2.22
C ILE A 250 2.50 -17.94 3.48
N ARG A 251 2.31 -16.92 4.35
CA ARG A 251 1.51 -17.08 5.59
C ARG A 251 0.06 -17.49 5.29
N LEU A 252 -0.55 -16.91 4.26
CA LEU A 252 -1.90 -17.26 3.86
C LEU A 252 -1.94 -18.65 3.20
N GLY A 253 -0.93 -19.03 2.43
CA GLY A 253 -0.76 -20.39 1.91
C GLY A 253 -0.76 -21.43 3.04
N GLU A 254 0.06 -21.21 4.08
CA GLU A 254 0.08 -22.05 5.27
C GLU A 254 -1.29 -22.09 5.97
N LYS A 255 -1.92 -20.90 6.19
CA LYS A 255 -3.24 -20.79 6.84
C LYS A 255 -4.33 -21.58 6.12
N TYR A 256 -4.33 -21.56 4.78
CA TYR A 256 -5.38 -22.18 3.95
C TYR A 256 -4.99 -23.54 3.37
N GLY A 257 -3.81 -24.07 3.71
CA GLY A 257 -3.32 -25.36 3.23
C GLY A 257 -3.03 -25.37 1.72
N VAL A 258 -2.49 -24.27 1.20
CA VAL A 258 -2.03 -24.13 -0.18
C VAL A 258 -0.52 -24.20 -0.19
N ASP A 259 0.03 -25.07 -1.00
CA ASP A 259 1.48 -25.13 -1.22
C ASP A 259 1.92 -23.91 -2.05
N VAL A 260 2.80 -23.12 -1.50
CA VAL A 260 3.44 -21.94 -2.10
C VAL A 260 4.94 -22.05 -1.83
N SER A 261 5.77 -22.19 -2.84
CA SER A 261 7.18 -22.54 -2.75
C SER A 261 8.12 -21.42 -3.20
#